data_841d5a678f53fa3e766ccb82effed077
#
_entry.id   841d5a678f53fa3e766ccb82effed077
#
_cell.length_a   1.000
_cell.length_b   1.000
_cell.length_c   1.000
_cell.angle_alpha   90.00
_cell.angle_beta   90.00
_cell.angle_gamma   90.00
#
_symmetry.space_group_name_H-M   'P 1'
#
loop_
_entity.id
_entity.type
_entity.pdbx_description
1 polymer ?
#
loop_
_entity_poly.entity_id
_entity_poly.type
_entity_poly.pdbx_seq_one_letter_code
_entity_poly.pdbx_strand_id
1 'polypeptide(L)'
;MSELRPDLSIIQQWIRPESEILDLGCGEGELLSYLKNEKNVHGYGLEINPEKLTACIRNGVNVIEQNLDNGLGNFEDQSIDTVVMTQALQAVQRPDELLDEMLRIGKEAIVTFPNFGYWKTRFY
;
A
#
# COMPACT_ATOMS: atom_id res chain seq x y z
N MET A 1 -0.95 10.43 -20.22
CA MET A 1 -1.50 10.08 -18.90
C MET A 1 -1.81 8.60 -18.88
N SER A 2 -1.18 7.87 -17.99
CA SER A 2 -1.42 6.43 -17.88
C SER A 2 -2.71 6.18 -17.09
N GLU A 3 -3.51 5.25 -17.57
CA GLU A 3 -4.68 4.83 -16.84
C GLU A 3 -4.29 3.81 -15.78
N LEU A 4 -4.88 3.94 -14.60
CA LEU A 4 -4.73 2.94 -13.58
C LEU A 4 -5.44 1.65 -13.96
N ARG A 5 -4.93 0.51 -13.50
CA ARG A 5 -5.67 -0.73 -13.59
C ARG A 5 -7.04 -0.54 -12.90
N PRO A 6 -8.08 -1.25 -13.34
CA PRO A 6 -9.43 -1.06 -12.77
C PRO A 6 -9.51 -1.21 -11.26
N ASP A 7 -8.74 -2.15 -10.68
CA ASP A 7 -8.73 -2.35 -9.24
C ASP A 7 -8.14 -1.14 -8.51
N LEU A 8 -7.05 -0.58 -9.02
CA LEU A 8 -6.44 0.62 -8.43
C LEU A 8 -7.31 1.85 -8.63
N SER A 9 -8.03 1.91 -9.73
CA SER A 9 -8.96 3.02 -9.99
C SER A 9 -10.07 3.08 -8.95
N ILE A 10 -10.53 1.93 -8.46
CA ILE A 10 -11.54 1.89 -7.40
C ILE A 10 -10.92 2.30 -6.06
N ILE A 11 -9.75 1.75 -5.75
CA ILE A 11 -9.07 2.02 -4.47
C ILE A 11 -8.79 3.51 -4.30
N GLN A 12 -8.32 4.18 -5.35
CA GLN A 12 -7.95 5.58 -5.26
C GLN A 12 -9.12 6.47 -4.83
N GLN A 13 -10.36 6.05 -5.10
CA GLN A 13 -11.54 6.81 -4.70
C GLN A 13 -11.70 6.87 -3.19
N TRP A 14 -11.15 5.90 -2.46
CA TRP A 14 -11.24 5.83 -1.01
C TRP A 14 -10.11 6.57 -0.30
N ILE A 15 -9.15 7.09 -1.05
CA ILE A 15 -7.96 7.72 -0.47
C ILE A 15 -8.14 9.22 -0.47
N ARG A 16 -7.99 9.81 0.70
CA ARG A 16 -8.16 11.26 0.86
C ARG A 16 -6.93 12.00 0.34
N PRO A 17 -7.15 13.17 -0.30
CA PRO A 17 -6.03 14.01 -0.70
C PRO A 17 -5.13 14.37 0.50
N GLU A 18 -3.84 14.49 0.24
CA GLU A 18 -2.83 14.93 1.19
C GLU A 18 -2.62 13.99 2.38
N SER A 19 -3.17 12.76 2.33
CA SER A 19 -3.04 11.81 3.42
C SER A 19 -1.71 11.04 3.37
N GLU A 20 -1.38 10.38 4.49
CA GLU A 20 -0.20 9.51 4.61
C GLU A 20 -0.59 8.10 4.22
N ILE A 21 0.09 7.54 3.21
CA ILE A 21 -0.24 6.23 2.64
C ILE A 21 0.97 5.30 2.77
N LEU A 22 0.70 4.05 3.10
CA LEU A 22 1.69 2.99 3.05
C LEU A 22 1.16 1.88 2.15
N ASP A 23 1.89 1.56 1.09
CA ASP A 23 1.50 0.53 0.12
C ASP A 23 2.38 -0.70 0.31
N LEU A 24 1.79 -1.77 0.81
CA LEU A 24 2.50 -3.01 1.09
C LEU A 24 2.60 -3.87 -0.17
N GLY A 25 3.83 -4.14 -0.61
CA GLY A 25 4.05 -4.82 -1.87
C GLY A 25 3.69 -3.91 -3.03
N CYS A 26 4.27 -2.73 -3.07
CA CYS A 26 3.84 -1.67 -3.99
C CYS A 26 4.17 -1.94 -5.47
N GLY A 27 4.92 -3.00 -5.76
CA GLY A 27 5.32 -3.29 -7.13
C GLY A 27 6.16 -2.17 -7.71
N GLU A 28 5.80 -1.71 -8.89
CA GLU A 28 6.53 -0.63 -9.57
C GLU A 28 6.10 0.76 -9.09
N GLY A 29 5.21 0.83 -8.11
CA GLY A 29 4.77 2.10 -7.54
C GLY A 29 3.68 2.80 -8.32
N GLU A 30 2.92 2.07 -9.12
CA GLU A 30 1.88 2.64 -9.97
C GLU A 30 0.84 3.43 -9.17
N LEU A 31 0.30 2.82 -8.11
CA LEU A 31 -0.71 3.47 -7.28
C LEU A 31 -0.15 4.71 -6.58
N LEU A 32 1.01 4.58 -5.95
CA LEU A 32 1.62 5.70 -5.23
C LEU A 32 1.99 6.85 -6.15
N SER A 33 2.47 6.55 -7.35
CA SER A 33 2.78 7.57 -8.34
C SER A 33 1.52 8.34 -8.73
N TYR A 34 0.44 7.62 -8.99
CA TYR A 34 -0.84 8.24 -9.33
C TYR A 34 -1.35 9.12 -8.18
N LEU A 35 -1.34 8.60 -6.97
CA LEU A 35 -1.85 9.32 -5.80
C LEU A 35 -1.03 10.56 -5.47
N LYS A 36 0.28 10.47 -5.64
CA LYS A 36 1.17 11.63 -5.46
C LYS A 36 0.83 12.74 -6.44
N ASN A 37 0.64 12.39 -7.70
CA ASN A 37 0.37 13.37 -8.76
C ASN A 37 -1.05 13.93 -8.71
N GLU A 38 -2.03 13.09 -8.40
CA GLU A 38 -3.44 13.48 -8.48
C GLU A 38 -4.01 13.96 -7.15
N LYS A 39 -3.49 13.48 -6.04
CA LYS A 39 -4.05 13.78 -4.71
C LYS A 39 -3.04 14.33 -3.72
N ASN A 40 -1.81 14.54 -4.15
CA ASN A 40 -0.74 15.09 -3.32
C ASN A 40 -0.57 14.30 -2.01
N VAL A 41 -0.67 12.98 -2.08
CA VAL A 41 -0.46 12.14 -0.90
C VAL A 41 1.02 12.05 -0.56
N HIS A 42 1.30 11.77 0.70
CA HIS A 42 2.64 11.50 1.20
C HIS A 42 2.72 10.00 1.45
N GLY A 43 3.44 9.28 0.60
CA GLY A 43 3.38 7.83 0.64
C GLY A 43 4.72 7.15 0.56
N TYR A 44 4.77 5.95 1.14
CA TYR A 44 5.87 5.02 1.01
C TYR A 44 5.34 3.69 0.51
N GLY A 45 6.15 3.03 -0.31
CA GLY A 45 5.89 1.65 -0.68
C GLY A 45 6.88 0.73 0.01
N LEU A 46 6.45 -0.47 0.32
CA LEU A 46 7.33 -1.55 0.76
C LEU A 46 7.41 -2.57 -0.37
N GLU A 47 8.62 -2.92 -0.74
CA GLU A 47 8.86 -3.86 -1.84
C GLU A 47 10.16 -4.59 -1.58
N ILE A 48 10.28 -5.83 -2.05
CA ILE A 48 11.49 -6.62 -1.86
C ILE A 48 12.16 -6.98 -3.19
N ASN A 49 11.43 -6.94 -4.29
CA ASN A 49 11.96 -7.29 -5.61
C ASN A 49 12.86 -6.17 -6.13
N PRO A 50 14.16 -6.45 -6.43
CA PRO A 50 15.10 -5.40 -6.85
C PRO A 50 14.69 -4.65 -8.11
N GLU A 51 14.11 -5.33 -9.08
CA GLU A 51 13.69 -4.69 -10.34
C GLU A 51 12.54 -3.73 -10.09
N LYS A 52 11.61 -4.11 -9.22
CA LYS A 52 10.47 -3.27 -8.86
C LYS A 52 10.91 -2.07 -8.02
N LEU A 53 11.86 -2.28 -7.10
CA LEU A 53 12.46 -1.17 -6.33
C LEU A 53 13.08 -0.14 -7.27
N THR A 54 13.83 -0.59 -8.26
CA THR A 54 14.43 0.30 -9.24
C THR A 54 13.36 1.07 -10.01
N ALA A 55 12.29 0.39 -10.41
CA ALA A 55 11.19 1.04 -11.12
C ALA A 55 10.49 2.10 -10.26
N CYS A 56 10.30 1.83 -8.98
CA CYS A 56 9.74 2.81 -8.04
C CYS A 56 10.59 4.07 -7.98
N ILE A 57 11.89 3.91 -7.84
CA ILE A 57 12.83 5.04 -7.79
C ILE A 57 12.76 5.84 -9.08
N ARG A 58 12.74 5.15 -10.22
CA ARG A 58 12.62 5.80 -11.53
C ARG A 58 11.33 6.60 -11.67
N ASN A 59 10.25 6.10 -11.07
CA ASN A 59 8.94 6.74 -11.14
C ASN A 59 8.74 7.80 -10.05
N GLY A 60 9.77 8.09 -9.25
CA GLY A 60 9.70 9.11 -8.23
C GLY A 60 8.90 8.70 -7.00
N VAL A 61 8.76 7.42 -6.76
CA VAL A 61 8.03 6.87 -5.62
C VAL A 61 9.00 6.59 -4.47
N ASN A 62 8.65 7.03 -3.27
CA ASN A 62 9.41 6.70 -2.08
C ASN A 62 9.18 5.23 -1.74
N VAL A 63 10.23 4.45 -1.66
CA VAL A 63 10.13 3.02 -1.42
C VAL A 63 11.17 2.57 -0.41
N ILE A 64 10.79 1.60 0.41
CA ILE A 64 11.66 0.97 1.39
C ILE A 64 11.74 -0.51 1.05
N GLU A 65 12.97 -1.04 1.01
CA GLU A 65 13.17 -2.47 0.82
C GLU A 65 12.82 -3.18 2.13
N GLN A 66 11.72 -3.89 2.14
CA GLN A 66 11.27 -4.57 3.36
C GLN A 66 10.45 -5.80 3.00
N ASN A 67 10.76 -6.91 3.69
CA ASN A 67 10.01 -8.15 3.57
C ASN A 67 8.81 -8.10 4.51
N LEU A 68 7.61 -8.25 3.96
CA LEU A 68 6.37 -8.20 4.74
C LEU A 68 6.29 -9.30 5.80
N ASP A 69 6.98 -10.43 5.58
CA ASP A 69 7.03 -11.53 6.55
C ASP A 69 7.78 -11.14 7.83
N ASN A 70 8.57 -10.07 7.79
CA ASN A 70 9.25 -9.54 8.96
C ASN A 70 8.39 -8.58 9.79
N GLY A 71 7.15 -8.38 9.37
CA GLY A 71 6.21 -7.52 10.08
C GLY A 71 6.42 -6.04 9.83
N LEU A 72 5.71 -5.22 10.58
CA LEU A 72 5.69 -3.77 10.42
C LEU A 72 6.09 -3.05 11.73
N GLY A 73 6.96 -3.71 12.53
CA GLY A 73 7.38 -3.18 13.82
C GLY A 73 8.13 -1.86 13.77
N ASN A 74 8.63 -1.47 12.59
CA ASN A 74 9.31 -0.21 12.38
C ASN A 74 8.34 0.98 12.19
N PHE A 75 7.04 0.73 12.21
CA PHE A 75 6.02 1.77 12.12
C PHE A 75 5.26 1.89 13.44
N GLU A 76 4.97 3.11 13.86
CA GLU A 76 4.26 3.38 15.09
C GLU A 76 2.75 3.19 14.92
N ASP A 77 2.07 2.99 16.06
CA ASP A 77 0.61 2.85 16.08
C ASP A 77 -0.05 4.09 15.47
N GLN A 78 -1.04 3.85 14.59
CA GLN A 78 -1.86 4.92 14.01
C GLN A 78 -1.07 6.02 13.33
N SER A 79 0.14 5.70 12.84
CA SER A 79 1.02 6.67 12.18
C SER A 79 0.68 6.89 10.70
N ILE A 80 -0.12 6.01 10.12
CA ILE A 80 -0.46 6.03 8.69
C ILE A 80 -1.98 6.23 8.56
N ASP A 81 -2.39 7.10 7.66
CA ASP A 81 -3.82 7.30 7.41
C ASP A 81 -4.45 6.09 6.76
N THR A 82 -3.85 5.59 5.69
CA THR A 82 -4.35 4.43 4.96
C THR A 82 -3.22 3.49 4.60
N VAL A 83 -3.34 2.23 5.01
CA VAL A 83 -2.43 1.17 4.60
C VAL A 83 -3.13 0.37 3.51
N VAL A 84 -2.47 0.17 2.39
CA VAL A 84 -3.04 -0.52 1.23
C VAL A 84 -2.22 -1.77 0.95
N MET A 85 -2.89 -2.87 0.64
CA MET A 85 -2.22 -4.08 0.17
C MET A 85 -3.01 -4.63 -1.01
N THR A 86 -2.42 -4.55 -2.20
CA THR A 86 -3.06 -5.01 -3.42
C THR A 86 -2.38 -6.28 -3.91
N GLN A 87 -3.14 -7.38 -3.96
CA GLN A 87 -2.72 -8.65 -4.57
C GLN A 87 -1.43 -9.25 -3.97
N ALA A 88 -1.06 -8.86 -2.75
CA ALA A 88 0.16 -9.34 -2.11
C ALA A 88 -0.11 -10.28 -0.93
N LEU A 89 -1.37 -10.42 -0.50
CA LEU A 89 -1.70 -11.16 0.70
C LEU A 89 -1.31 -12.64 0.58
N GLN A 90 -1.50 -13.24 -0.59
CA GLN A 90 -1.17 -14.65 -0.79
C GLN A 90 0.34 -14.92 -0.83
N ALA A 91 1.15 -13.87 -0.94
CA ALA A 91 2.60 -14.01 -0.96
C ALA A 91 3.23 -14.00 0.44
N VAL A 92 2.45 -13.70 1.47
CA VAL A 92 2.96 -13.67 2.84
C VAL A 92 2.64 -14.97 3.57
N GLN A 93 3.50 -15.33 4.52
CA GLN A 93 3.36 -16.60 5.25
C GLN A 93 2.34 -16.52 6.37
N ARG A 94 2.17 -15.33 6.97
CA ARG A 94 1.27 -15.12 8.09
C ARG A 94 0.36 -13.94 7.81
N PRO A 95 -0.61 -14.13 6.90
CA PRO A 95 -1.48 -13.02 6.50
C PRO A 95 -2.32 -12.44 7.63
N ASP A 96 -2.72 -13.27 8.60
CA ASP A 96 -3.49 -12.82 9.76
C ASP A 96 -2.68 -11.86 10.62
N GLU A 97 -1.40 -12.16 10.86
CA GLU A 97 -0.52 -11.29 11.63
C GLU A 97 -0.27 -9.98 10.90
N LEU A 98 -0.11 -10.05 9.59
CA LEU A 98 0.09 -8.85 8.78
C LEU A 98 -1.15 -7.95 8.80
N LEU A 99 -2.33 -8.53 8.70
CA LEU A 99 -3.57 -7.77 8.77
C LEU A 99 -3.71 -7.06 10.12
N ASP A 100 -3.36 -7.74 11.21
CA ASP A 100 -3.37 -7.12 12.54
C ASP A 100 -2.41 -5.92 12.60
N GLU A 101 -1.22 -6.07 12.01
CA GLU A 101 -0.24 -4.98 11.98
C GLU A 101 -0.73 -3.82 11.12
N MET A 102 -1.39 -4.09 10.01
CA MET A 102 -1.98 -3.04 9.19
C MET A 102 -3.00 -2.22 9.97
N LEU A 103 -3.82 -2.89 10.77
CA LEU A 103 -4.83 -2.22 11.60
C LEU A 103 -4.19 -1.49 12.79
N ARG A 104 -3.03 -1.94 13.24
CA ARG A 104 -2.30 -1.27 14.30
C ARG A 104 -1.72 0.06 13.84
N ILE A 105 -1.04 0.05 12.68
CA ILE A 105 -0.31 1.23 12.20
C ILE A 105 -1.19 2.19 11.41
N GLY A 106 -2.26 1.68 10.78
CA GLY A 106 -3.13 2.47 9.92
C GLY A 106 -4.45 2.81 10.59
N LYS A 107 -4.93 4.00 10.33
CA LYS A 107 -6.29 4.39 10.75
C LYS A 107 -7.33 3.68 9.89
N GLU A 108 -6.93 3.28 8.71
CA GLU A 108 -7.76 2.60 7.73
C GLU A 108 -6.89 1.63 6.95
N ALA A 109 -7.44 0.48 6.59
CA ALA A 109 -6.73 -0.51 5.77
C ALA A 109 -7.60 -0.92 4.58
N ILE A 110 -6.97 -1.05 3.42
CA ILE A 110 -7.62 -1.49 2.20
C ILE A 110 -6.86 -2.70 1.67
N VAL A 111 -7.56 -3.81 1.50
CA VAL A 111 -6.97 -5.05 1.01
C VAL A 111 -7.75 -5.52 -0.21
N THR A 112 -7.04 -5.91 -1.27
CA THR A 112 -7.68 -6.52 -2.43
C THR A 112 -7.39 -8.01 -2.45
N PHE A 113 -8.40 -8.78 -2.84
CA PHE A 113 -8.31 -10.23 -2.94
C PHE A 113 -8.52 -10.63 -4.38
N PRO A 114 -7.58 -11.35 -4.99
CA PRO A 114 -7.81 -11.86 -6.35
C PRO A 114 -9.10 -12.68 -6.36
N ASN A 115 -9.96 -12.42 -7.33
CA ASN A 115 -11.22 -13.14 -7.54
C ASN A 115 -12.31 -12.93 -6.49
N PHE A 116 -12.05 -12.15 -5.42
CA PHE A 116 -13.03 -11.94 -4.35
C PHE A 116 -13.42 -10.47 -4.17
N GLY A 117 -12.81 -9.57 -4.95
CA GLY A 117 -13.11 -8.16 -4.87
C GLY A 117 -12.31 -7.43 -3.81
N TYR A 118 -12.93 -6.48 -3.15
CA TYR A 118 -12.25 -5.54 -2.27
C TYR A 118 -12.77 -5.63 -0.86
N TRP A 119 -11.87 -5.36 0.10
CA TRP A 119 -12.24 -5.26 1.50
C TRP A 119 -11.58 -4.01 2.07
N LYS A 120 -12.38 -3.22 2.79
CA LYS A 120 -11.91 -2.01 3.42
C LYS A 120 -12.42 -1.98 4.85
N THR A 121 -11.54 -1.67 5.78
CA THR A 121 -11.92 -1.48 7.17
C THR A 121 -11.31 -0.19 7.69
N ARG A 122 -12.02 0.43 8.61
CA ARG A 122 -11.61 1.66 9.26
C ARG A 122 -11.58 1.43 10.75
N PHE A 123 -10.50 1.87 11.37
CA PHE A 123 -10.31 1.71 12.80
C PHE A 123 -10.45 3.07 13.47
N TYR A 124 -11.37 3.15 14.41
CA TYR A 124 -11.62 4.38 15.15
C TYR A 124 -11.06 4.29 16.56
#